data_3ec6a738fcfa3ccf370815d00c597eaf
#
_entry.id   3ec6a738fcfa3ccf370815d00c597eaf
#
_cell.length_a   1.000
_cell.length_b   1.000
_cell.length_c   1.000
_cell.angle_alpha   90.00
_cell.angle_beta   90.00
_cell.angle_gamma   90.00
#
_symmetry.space_group_name_H-M   'P 1'
#
loop_
_entity.id
_entity.type
_entity.pdbx_description
1 polymer ?
#
loop_
_entity_poly.entity_id
_entity_poly.type
_entity_poly.pdbx_seq_one_letter_code
_entity_poly.pdbx_strand_id
1 'polypeptide(L)'
;MNDTTHKTLEVEVLNIHKGEYLSEALKRQGYPMLPSNAIINKVMTGTGATYMELNPKLSPRNSIVIEPYRSAVENKVQAFDEVQGVFKEVTVKKLTAYLNNSNIKYKKIITTPEGFQTKVLKAAKSLKMNIYKEFFNLYDKSEHITEDTDYRR
;
A
#
# COMPACT_ATOMS: atom_id res chain seq x y z
N MET A 1 -7.43 -26.17 -20.68
CA MET A 1 -6.96 -25.88 -20.41
C MET A 1 -6.48 -25.51 -19.37
N ASN A 2 -6.04 -25.41 -18.75
CA ASN A 2 -5.78 -25.17 -17.75
C ASN A 2 -4.55 -25.10 -17.22
N ASP A 3 -3.79 -24.84 -17.62
CA ASP A 3 -2.52 -24.73 -17.28
C ASP A 3 -2.14 -23.56 -16.59
N THR A 4 -2.98 -22.71 -16.25
CA THR A 4 -2.73 -21.56 -15.43
C THR A 4 -2.26 -21.92 -14.05
N THR A 5 -2.48 -23.15 -13.62
CA THR A 5 -2.02 -23.58 -12.32
C THR A 5 -0.52 -23.75 -12.21
N HIS A 6 0.16 -23.71 -13.34
CA HIS A 6 1.61 -23.97 -13.35
C HIS A 6 2.43 -22.76 -13.75
N LYS A 7 1.91 -21.56 -13.51
CA LYS A 7 2.67 -20.36 -13.80
C LYS A 7 3.91 -20.31 -12.92
N THR A 8 5.03 -20.09 -13.57
CA THR A 8 6.30 -19.89 -12.87
C THR A 8 6.38 -18.45 -12.38
N LEU A 9 6.81 -18.27 -11.16
CA LEU A 9 7.05 -16.93 -10.65
C LEU A 9 8.36 -16.41 -11.21
N GLU A 10 8.32 -15.21 -11.74
CA GLU A 10 9.52 -14.54 -12.19
C GLU A 10 10.18 -13.86 -11.00
N VAL A 11 11.47 -14.04 -10.86
CA VAL A 11 12.23 -13.44 -9.77
C VAL A 11 13.20 -12.43 -10.37
N GLU A 12 13.05 -11.18 -9.95
CA GLU A 12 13.97 -10.13 -10.33
C GLU A 12 14.67 -9.62 -9.08
N VAL A 13 15.96 -9.40 -9.19
CA VAL A 13 16.75 -8.86 -8.08
C VAL A 13 16.91 -7.37 -8.28
N LEU A 14 16.39 -6.62 -7.32
CA LEU A 14 16.51 -5.17 -7.31
C LEU A 14 17.62 -4.80 -6.32
N ASN A 15 18.69 -4.22 -6.84
CA ASN A 15 19.83 -3.82 -6.02
C ASN A 15 19.64 -2.40 -5.52
N ILE A 16 19.71 -2.23 -4.19
CA ILE A 16 19.59 -0.93 -3.56
C ILE A 16 20.95 -0.57 -2.99
N HIS A 17 21.50 0.55 -3.40
CA HIS A 17 22.78 1.03 -2.89
C HIS A 17 22.63 1.63 -1.50
N LYS A 18 23.70 1.63 -0.74
CA LYS A 18 23.71 2.21 0.59
C LYS A 18 23.28 3.67 0.52
N GLY A 19 22.27 4.02 1.33
CA GLY A 19 21.74 5.39 1.36
C GLY A 19 20.73 5.70 0.28
N GLU A 20 20.46 4.75 -0.61
CA GLU A 20 19.51 4.95 -1.69
C GLU A 20 18.10 4.58 -1.22
N TYR A 21 17.11 5.37 -1.60
CA TYR A 21 15.71 5.03 -1.33
C TYR A 21 15.20 4.04 -2.37
N LEU A 22 14.18 3.28 -1.99
CA LEU A 22 13.60 2.31 -2.90
C LEU A 22 13.10 2.95 -4.20
N SER A 23 12.51 4.15 -4.11
CA SER A 23 12.02 4.83 -5.31
C SER A 23 13.15 5.13 -6.29
N GLU A 24 14.32 5.47 -5.78
CA GLU A 24 15.47 5.74 -6.63
C GLU A 24 15.99 4.47 -7.27
N ALA A 25 16.05 3.39 -6.50
CA ALA A 25 16.50 2.11 -7.02
C ALA A 25 15.58 1.57 -8.10
N LEU A 26 14.27 1.69 -7.88
CA LEU A 26 13.28 1.27 -8.86
C LEU A 26 13.42 2.06 -10.17
N LYS A 27 13.53 3.37 -10.05
CA LYS A 27 13.67 4.23 -11.21
C LYS A 27 14.93 3.88 -12.00
N ARG A 28 16.03 3.68 -11.31
CA ARG A 28 17.31 3.33 -11.92
C ARG A 28 17.23 2.03 -12.70
N GLN A 29 16.39 1.12 -12.26
CA GLN A 29 16.23 -0.20 -12.90
C GLN A 29 15.01 -0.29 -13.81
N GLY A 30 14.41 0.85 -14.14
CA GLY A 30 13.38 0.91 -15.16
C GLY A 30 11.95 0.84 -14.64
N TYR A 31 11.74 0.91 -13.33
CA TYR A 31 10.40 0.88 -12.75
C TYR A 31 10.02 2.26 -12.22
N PRO A 32 9.07 2.95 -12.87
CA PRO A 32 8.66 4.27 -12.35
C PRO A 32 7.84 4.19 -11.07
N MET A 33 7.19 3.05 -10.84
CA MET A 33 6.35 2.82 -9.66
C MET A 33 6.47 1.36 -9.24
N LEU A 34 5.92 1.04 -8.06
CA LEU A 34 5.85 -0.34 -7.62
C LEU A 34 5.03 -1.16 -8.62
N PRO A 35 5.51 -2.35 -9.01
CA PRO A 35 4.78 -3.16 -9.98
C PRO A 35 3.52 -3.79 -9.37
N SER A 36 2.51 -3.97 -10.23
CA SER A 36 1.27 -4.65 -9.85
C SER A 36 1.45 -6.15 -9.92
N ASN A 37 0.60 -6.87 -9.19
CA ASN A 37 0.55 -8.33 -9.20
C ASN A 37 1.91 -8.95 -8.91
N ALA A 38 2.62 -8.37 -7.94
CA ALA A 38 3.96 -8.81 -7.57
C ALA A 38 4.06 -9.01 -6.06
N ILE A 39 4.92 -9.91 -5.67
CA ILE A 39 5.31 -10.09 -4.28
C ILE A 39 6.70 -9.50 -4.15
N ILE A 40 6.85 -8.49 -3.29
CA ILE A 40 8.13 -7.83 -3.10
C ILE A 40 8.71 -8.30 -1.77
N ASN A 41 9.82 -9.01 -1.85
CA ASN A 41 10.51 -9.48 -0.66
C ASN A 41 11.61 -8.47 -0.32
N LYS A 42 11.37 -7.68 0.71
CA LYS A 42 12.34 -6.68 1.15
C LYS A 42 13.24 -7.30 2.20
N VAL A 43 14.50 -7.46 1.85
CA VAL A 43 15.47 -8.00 2.79
C VAL A 43 15.72 -7.02 3.92
N MET A 44 15.67 -5.73 3.63
CA MET A 44 15.91 -4.69 4.64
C MET A 44 14.63 -3.92 4.91
N THR A 45 14.41 -3.58 6.18
CA THR A 45 13.30 -2.72 6.57
C THR A 45 13.67 -1.26 6.29
N GLY A 46 12.65 -0.39 6.23
CA GLY A 46 12.90 1.03 6.05
C GLY A 46 13.30 1.43 4.64
N THR A 47 12.97 0.61 3.64
CA THR A 47 13.31 0.95 2.26
C THR A 47 12.40 2.01 1.65
N GLY A 48 11.28 2.32 2.32
CA GLY A 48 10.42 3.41 1.89
C GLY A 48 9.32 3.02 0.92
N ALA A 49 8.99 1.74 0.78
CA ALA A 49 7.96 1.31 -0.16
C ALA A 49 6.61 1.97 0.12
N THR A 50 6.20 1.99 1.39
CA THR A 50 4.93 2.60 1.77
C THR A 50 4.93 4.10 1.54
N TYR A 51 6.02 4.77 1.91
CA TYR A 51 6.15 6.20 1.68
C TYR A 51 6.11 6.53 0.20
N MET A 52 6.77 5.73 -0.62
CA MET A 52 6.74 5.90 -2.05
C MET A 52 5.32 5.82 -2.60
N GLU A 53 4.58 4.81 -2.19
CA GLU A 53 3.24 4.60 -2.70
C GLU A 53 2.25 5.66 -2.21
N LEU A 54 2.44 6.17 -1.00
CA LEU A 54 1.56 7.20 -0.44
C LEU A 54 1.86 8.60 -0.98
N ASN A 55 3.00 8.78 -1.61
CA ASN A 55 3.40 10.08 -2.15
C ASN A 55 2.90 10.24 -3.59
N PRO A 56 1.96 11.16 -3.84
CA PRO A 56 1.40 11.29 -5.19
C PRO A 56 2.40 11.76 -6.23
N LYS A 57 3.51 12.35 -5.81
CA LYS A 57 4.55 12.75 -6.76
C LYS A 57 5.36 11.56 -7.24
N LEU A 58 5.52 10.56 -6.38
CA LEU A 58 6.27 9.35 -6.73
C LEU A 58 5.36 8.27 -7.31
N SER A 59 4.08 8.30 -6.93
CA SER A 59 3.11 7.31 -7.39
C SER A 59 1.81 8.02 -7.74
N PRO A 60 1.70 8.53 -8.97
CA PRO A 60 0.51 9.29 -9.39
C PRO A 60 -0.64 8.37 -9.76
N ARG A 61 -1.24 7.76 -8.76
CA ARG A 61 -2.38 6.86 -8.92
C ARG A 61 -3.11 6.74 -7.58
N ASN A 62 -4.34 6.25 -7.62
CA ASN A 62 -5.08 5.95 -6.41
C ASN A 62 -4.50 4.70 -5.76
N SER A 63 -4.25 4.74 -4.46
CA SER A 63 -3.58 3.64 -3.77
C SER A 63 -4.21 3.35 -2.42
N ILE A 64 -4.19 2.08 -2.05
CA ILE A 64 -4.56 1.65 -0.71
C ILE A 64 -3.40 0.84 -0.17
N VAL A 65 -2.87 1.28 0.96
CA VAL A 65 -1.79 0.58 1.65
C VAL A 65 -2.38 -0.07 2.89
N ILE A 66 -2.17 -1.36 3.03
CA ILE A 66 -2.67 -2.12 4.18
C ILE A 66 -1.50 -2.47 5.07
N GLU A 67 -1.54 -1.96 6.31
CA GLU A 67 -0.52 -2.21 7.32
C GLU A 67 -1.09 -3.14 8.38
N PRO A 68 -0.29 -4.05 8.92
CA PRO A 68 -0.81 -5.00 9.91
C PRO A 68 -1.21 -4.37 11.24
N TYR A 69 -0.63 -3.22 11.59
CA TYR A 69 -0.85 -2.63 12.90
C TYR A 69 -1.35 -1.20 12.82
N ARG A 70 -2.25 -0.85 13.71
CA ARG A 70 -2.80 0.49 13.81
C ARG A 70 -1.71 1.56 14.03
N SER A 71 -0.72 1.25 14.85
CA SER A 71 0.36 2.21 15.13
C SER A 71 1.13 2.58 13.86
N ALA A 72 1.32 1.62 12.96
CA ALA A 72 1.99 1.89 11.69
C ALA A 72 1.13 2.83 10.83
N VAL A 73 -0.19 2.62 10.83
CA VAL A 73 -1.10 3.49 10.10
C VAL A 73 -1.03 4.92 10.63
N GLU A 74 -1.14 5.07 11.95
CA GLU A 74 -1.14 6.38 12.57
C GLU A 74 0.15 7.14 12.31
N ASN A 75 1.28 6.45 12.41
CA ASN A 75 2.58 7.09 12.20
C ASN A 75 2.74 7.59 10.76
N LYS A 76 2.28 6.81 9.79
CA LYS A 76 2.47 7.17 8.40
C LYS A 76 1.50 8.25 7.92
N VAL A 77 0.31 8.27 8.49
CA VAL A 77 -0.67 9.32 8.16
C VAL A 77 -0.12 10.70 8.47
N GLN A 78 0.62 10.84 9.57
CA GLN A 78 1.14 12.13 9.98
C GLN A 78 2.17 12.70 9.02
N ALA A 79 2.75 11.86 8.18
CA ALA A 79 3.78 12.31 7.24
C ALA A 79 3.22 12.91 5.95
N PHE A 80 1.92 12.83 5.73
CA PHE A 80 1.30 13.26 4.48
C PHE A 80 0.01 14.05 4.75
N ASP A 81 -0.20 15.12 3.98
CA ASP A 81 -1.36 15.99 4.17
C ASP A 81 -2.66 15.39 3.62
N GLU A 82 -2.59 14.68 2.51
CA GLU A 82 -3.79 14.23 1.80
C GLU A 82 -3.99 12.72 1.85
N VAL A 83 -3.38 12.06 2.82
CA VAL A 83 -3.57 10.63 3.01
C VAL A 83 -4.64 10.41 4.07
N GLN A 84 -5.61 9.55 3.76
CA GLN A 84 -6.66 9.20 4.71
C GLN A 84 -6.30 7.92 5.43
N GLY A 85 -6.10 8.04 6.74
CA GLY A 85 -5.93 6.87 7.59
C GLY A 85 -7.27 6.27 7.97
N VAL A 86 -7.31 4.96 8.13
CA VAL A 86 -8.53 4.26 8.52
C VAL A 86 -8.23 3.41 9.75
N PHE A 87 -8.73 3.85 10.87
CA PHE A 87 -8.66 3.14 12.14
C PHE A 87 -9.99 3.36 12.86
N LYS A 88 -10.06 2.91 14.10
CA LYS A 88 -11.33 2.78 14.82
C LYS A 88 -12.21 4.03 14.78
N GLU A 89 -11.62 5.20 14.92
CA GLU A 89 -12.37 6.46 15.02
C GLU A 89 -12.83 7.00 13.67
N VAL A 90 -12.34 6.45 12.57
CA VAL A 90 -12.71 6.92 11.25
C VAL A 90 -13.97 6.21 10.79
N THR A 91 -14.97 6.99 10.41
CA THR A 91 -16.27 6.43 10.01
C THR A 91 -16.32 6.16 8.51
N VAL A 92 -17.25 5.30 8.10
CA VAL A 92 -17.51 5.07 6.67
C VAL A 92 -17.92 6.37 5.99
N LYS A 93 -18.70 7.21 6.68
CA LYS A 93 -19.14 8.50 6.14
C LYS A 93 -17.95 9.40 5.84
N LYS A 94 -16.99 9.48 6.76
CA LYS A 94 -15.80 10.29 6.55
C LYS A 94 -14.98 9.77 5.37
N LEU A 95 -14.84 8.47 5.29
CA LEU A 95 -14.10 7.83 4.23
C LEU A 95 -14.78 8.04 2.86
N THR A 96 -16.11 7.96 2.84
CA THR A 96 -16.86 8.21 1.62
C THR A 96 -16.66 9.65 1.15
N ALA A 97 -16.67 10.59 2.08
CA ALA A 97 -16.44 12.00 1.76
C ALA A 97 -15.03 12.20 1.17
N TYR A 98 -14.03 11.52 1.74
CA TYR A 98 -12.67 11.60 1.22
C TYR A 98 -12.60 11.07 -0.22
N LEU A 99 -13.19 9.91 -0.46
CA LEU A 99 -13.18 9.30 -1.79
C LEU A 99 -13.90 10.16 -2.82
N ASN A 100 -14.87 10.92 -2.38
CA ASN A 100 -15.68 11.76 -3.25
C ASN A 100 -15.13 13.19 -3.40
N ASN A 101 -14.00 13.49 -2.77
CA ASN A 101 -13.43 14.84 -2.78
C ASN A 101 -12.65 15.08 -4.06
N SER A 102 -13.23 15.88 -4.96
CA SER A 102 -12.62 16.14 -6.26
C SER A 102 -11.35 17.00 -6.19
N ASN A 103 -11.09 17.64 -5.04
CA ASN A 103 -9.90 18.43 -4.87
C ASN A 103 -8.66 17.57 -4.65
N ILE A 104 -8.85 16.29 -4.32
CA ILE A 104 -7.74 15.34 -4.15
C ILE A 104 -7.67 14.49 -5.40
N LYS A 105 -6.65 14.74 -6.21
CA LYS A 105 -6.52 14.06 -7.49
C LYS A 105 -6.21 12.57 -7.34
N TYR A 106 -5.30 12.24 -6.46
CA TYR A 106 -4.91 10.85 -6.23
C TYR A 106 -5.28 10.47 -4.81
N LYS A 107 -6.25 9.56 -4.68
CA LYS A 107 -6.72 9.12 -3.37
C LYS A 107 -5.71 8.15 -2.77
N LYS A 108 -5.24 8.46 -1.58
CA LYS A 108 -4.27 7.64 -0.86
C LYS A 108 -4.87 7.23 0.47
N ILE A 109 -5.08 5.94 0.65
CA ILE A 109 -5.66 5.39 1.87
C ILE A 109 -4.65 4.47 2.52
N ILE A 110 -4.47 4.60 3.83
CA ILE A 110 -3.69 3.65 4.60
C ILE A 110 -4.56 3.10 5.71
N THR A 111 -4.60 1.79 5.84
CA THR A 111 -5.56 1.12 6.69
C THR A 111 -5.00 -0.17 7.27
N THR A 112 -5.64 -0.66 8.32
CA THR A 112 -5.41 -2.02 8.80
C THR A 112 -6.27 -2.99 7.98
N PRO A 113 -6.00 -4.31 8.04
CA PRO A 113 -6.86 -5.27 7.36
C PRO A 113 -8.32 -5.20 7.80
N GLU A 114 -8.55 -5.00 9.08
CA GLU A 114 -9.90 -4.84 9.60
C GLU A 114 -10.58 -3.59 9.06
N GLY A 115 -9.86 -2.47 9.05
CA GLY A 115 -10.38 -1.22 8.51
C GLY A 115 -10.70 -1.34 7.04
N PHE A 116 -9.89 -2.08 6.30
CA PHE A 116 -10.15 -2.32 4.90
C PHE A 116 -11.49 -3.04 4.69
N GLN A 117 -11.68 -4.13 5.41
CA GLN A 117 -12.90 -4.93 5.26
C GLN A 117 -14.14 -4.23 5.78
N THR A 118 -14.05 -3.56 6.92
CA THR A 118 -15.22 -3.00 7.58
C THR A 118 -15.57 -1.60 7.14
N LYS A 119 -14.62 -0.86 6.58
CA LYS A 119 -14.87 0.54 6.24
C LYS A 119 -14.56 0.89 4.79
N VAL A 120 -13.37 0.53 4.31
CA VAL A 120 -12.97 0.91 2.95
C VAL A 120 -13.89 0.27 1.91
N LEU A 121 -14.14 -1.03 2.04
CA LEU A 121 -15.00 -1.72 1.08
C LEU A 121 -16.43 -1.19 1.11
N LYS A 122 -16.93 -0.83 2.30
CA LYS A 122 -18.28 -0.28 2.42
C LYS A 122 -18.39 1.11 1.77
N ALA A 123 -17.40 1.94 2.01
CA ALA A 123 -17.38 3.28 1.41
C ALA A 123 -17.30 3.19 -0.11
N ALA A 124 -16.45 2.34 -0.62
CA ALA A 124 -16.30 2.14 -2.05
C ALA A 124 -17.60 1.61 -2.67
N LYS A 125 -18.24 0.66 -2.00
CA LYS A 125 -19.50 0.09 -2.48
C LYS A 125 -20.59 1.16 -2.58
N SER A 126 -20.64 2.06 -1.61
CA SER A 126 -21.64 3.13 -1.62
C SER A 126 -21.45 4.08 -2.79
N LEU A 127 -20.22 4.22 -3.28
CA LEU A 127 -19.88 5.05 -4.42
C LEU A 127 -19.79 4.27 -5.73
N LYS A 128 -20.10 2.97 -5.69
CA LYS A 128 -20.01 2.07 -6.83
C LYS A 128 -18.61 2.02 -7.44
N MET A 129 -17.60 2.11 -6.59
CA MET A 129 -16.20 2.03 -7.00
C MET A 129 -15.70 0.60 -6.85
N ASN A 130 -14.89 0.16 -7.81
CA ASN A 130 -14.25 -1.14 -7.73
C ASN A 130 -12.83 -0.96 -7.23
N ILE A 131 -12.62 -1.25 -5.96
CA ILE A 131 -11.33 -1.06 -5.28
C ILE A 131 -10.20 -1.79 -6.00
N TYR A 132 -10.49 -2.99 -6.48
CA TYR A 132 -9.44 -3.83 -7.08
C TYR A 132 -9.04 -3.39 -8.47
N LYS A 133 -9.90 -2.64 -9.16
CA LYS A 133 -9.61 -2.10 -10.49
C LYS A 133 -9.12 -0.68 -10.46
N GLU A 134 -9.68 0.12 -9.54
CA GLU A 134 -9.43 1.56 -9.54
C GLU A 134 -8.33 1.99 -8.61
N PHE A 135 -7.86 1.09 -7.74
CA PHE A 135 -6.81 1.39 -6.77
C PHE A 135 -5.69 0.37 -6.87
N PHE A 136 -4.47 0.87 -6.69
CA PHE A 136 -3.33 -0.01 -6.46
C PHE A 136 -3.35 -0.42 -5.00
N ASN A 137 -3.27 -1.71 -4.73
CA ASN A 137 -3.34 -2.25 -3.37
C ASN A 137 -1.98 -2.79 -2.97
N LEU A 138 -1.43 -2.25 -1.89
CA LEU A 138 -0.14 -2.68 -1.34
C LEU A 138 -0.36 -3.23 0.06
N TYR A 139 -0.01 -4.48 0.26
CA TYR A 139 -0.08 -5.11 1.58
C TYR A 139 1.33 -5.20 2.14
N ASP A 140 1.63 -4.42 3.16
CA ASP A 140 2.96 -4.36 3.76
C ASP A 140 3.03 -5.30 4.96
N LYS A 141 3.75 -6.40 4.79
CA LYS A 141 3.87 -7.41 5.82
C LYS A 141 5.27 -7.51 6.42
N SER A 142 6.17 -6.64 6.03
CA SER A 142 7.57 -6.81 6.41
C SER A 142 7.78 -6.84 7.92
N GLU A 143 7.13 -5.94 8.65
CA GLU A 143 7.26 -5.91 10.10
C GLU A 143 6.62 -7.13 10.74
N HIS A 144 5.47 -7.55 10.21
CA HIS A 144 4.77 -8.71 10.72
C HIS A 144 5.61 -9.98 10.56
N ILE A 145 6.26 -10.11 9.43
CA ILE A 145 7.12 -11.28 9.17
C ILE A 145 8.27 -11.31 10.17
N THR A 146 8.87 -10.16 10.43
CA THR A 146 9.96 -10.06 11.40
C THR A 146 9.51 -10.48 12.79
N GLU A 147 8.33 -10.02 13.20
CA GLU A 147 7.79 -10.36 14.52
C GLU A 147 7.48 -11.84 14.63
N ASP A 148 6.92 -12.42 13.58
CA ASP A 148 6.65 -13.86 13.57
C ASP A 148 7.92 -14.67 13.74
N THR A 149 8.98 -14.26 13.10
CA THR A 149 10.26 -14.94 13.22
C THR A 149 10.77 -14.90 14.65
N ASP A 150 10.71 -13.72 15.27
CA ASP A 150 11.13 -13.57 16.66
C ASP A 150 10.27 -14.40 17.59
N TYR A 151 8.99 -14.43 17.32
CA TYR A 151 8.01 -15.09 18.15
C TYR A 151 8.21 -16.59 18.21
N ARG A 152 8.73 -17.15 17.17
CA ARG A 152 8.93 -18.61 17.10
C ARG A 152 10.16 -19.09 17.82
N ARG A 153 10.96 -18.21 18.31
CA ARG A 153 12.12 -18.59 19.11
C ARG A 153 11.77 -18.71 20.57
#